data_fdf6683770d0e765d2031261585b02ff
#
_entry.id   fdf6683770d0e765d2031261585b02ff
#
_cell.length_a   1.000
_cell.length_b   1.000
_cell.length_c   1.000
_cell.angle_alpha   90.00
_cell.angle_beta   90.00
_cell.angle_gamma   90.00
#
_symmetry.space_group_name_H-M   'P 1'
#
loop_
_entity.id
_entity.type
_entity.pdbx_description
1 polymer ?
#
loop_
_entity_poly.entity_id
_entity_poly.type
_entity_poly.pdbx_seq_one_letter_code
_entity_poly.pdbx_strand_id
1 'polypeptide(L)'
;MTDNRIELTIVTPERAVVDEAVDELQIPGSEGYFGVLPGHAPLFSELKVGEVAYRRGDRWSFLAVAWGFVEVQPNHVRILAETAERAHEIDLDRAMRAKQRAEERIERGGEDVDYGRALVALERALIRIQVARKAHHTASA
;
A
#
# COMPACT_ATOMS: atom_id res chain seq x y z
N MET A 1 17.83 -4.74 -27.07
CA MET A 1 17.35 -5.72 -26.11
C MET A 1 16.11 -5.18 -25.40
N THR A 2 15.06 -5.95 -25.41
CA THR A 2 13.82 -5.52 -24.79
C THR A 2 13.95 -5.61 -23.28
N ASP A 3 13.69 -4.50 -22.62
CA ASP A 3 13.62 -4.49 -21.18
C ASP A 3 12.29 -5.13 -20.77
N ASN A 4 12.37 -6.31 -20.14
CA ASN A 4 11.19 -7.05 -19.71
C ASN A 4 10.78 -6.65 -18.30
N ARG A 5 10.65 -5.35 -18.07
CA ARG A 5 10.25 -4.79 -16.79
C ARG A 5 8.94 -4.03 -16.91
N ILE A 6 8.38 -3.73 -15.75
CA ILE A 6 7.15 -2.96 -15.63
C ILE A 6 7.53 -1.54 -15.19
N GLU A 7 7.06 -0.55 -15.94
CA GLU A 7 7.20 0.84 -15.53
C GLU A 7 6.14 1.10 -14.45
N LEU A 8 6.57 1.26 -13.22
CA LEU A 8 5.68 1.50 -12.09
C LEU A 8 5.62 2.97 -11.72
N THR A 9 4.40 3.50 -11.70
CA THR A 9 4.14 4.86 -11.23
C THR A 9 3.11 4.80 -10.11
N ILE A 10 3.45 5.37 -8.96
CA ILE A 10 2.51 5.54 -7.84
C ILE A 10 2.45 7.02 -7.51
N VAL A 11 1.27 7.60 -7.62
CA VAL A 11 1.07 9.02 -7.33
C VAL A 11 -0.08 9.21 -6.36
N THR A 12 0.01 10.29 -5.59
CA THR A 12 -1.07 10.79 -4.75
C THR A 12 -1.41 12.20 -5.23
N PRO A 13 -2.49 12.81 -4.73
CA PRO A 13 -2.78 14.20 -5.09
C PRO A 13 -1.66 15.19 -4.75
N GLU A 14 -0.78 14.82 -3.83
CA GLU A 14 0.27 15.71 -3.35
C GLU A 14 1.61 15.52 -4.04
N ARG A 15 1.93 14.30 -4.49
CA ARG A 15 3.25 14.03 -5.05
C ARG A 15 3.33 12.72 -5.81
N ALA A 16 4.36 12.59 -6.60
CA ALA A 16 4.76 11.30 -7.17
C ALA A 16 5.59 10.56 -6.13
N VAL A 17 5.18 9.36 -5.76
CA VAL A 17 5.83 8.59 -4.69
C VAL A 17 6.82 7.59 -5.27
N VAL A 18 6.44 6.91 -6.36
CA VAL A 18 7.29 5.93 -7.04
C VAL A 18 7.24 6.18 -8.54
N ASP A 19 8.39 6.09 -9.20
CA ASP A 19 8.50 6.16 -10.64
C ASP A 19 9.76 5.39 -11.03
N GLU A 20 9.63 4.08 -11.20
CA GLU A 20 10.78 3.24 -11.52
C GLU A 20 10.39 1.95 -12.23
N ALA A 21 11.35 1.33 -12.89
CA ALA A 21 11.17 0.05 -13.54
C ALA A 21 11.33 -1.07 -12.52
N VAL A 22 10.37 -1.98 -12.48
CA VAL A 22 10.33 -3.06 -11.48
C VAL A 22 10.10 -4.40 -12.16
N ASP A 23 10.37 -5.48 -11.43
CA ASP A 23 10.26 -6.83 -11.95
C ASP A 23 8.95 -7.51 -11.57
N GLU A 24 8.35 -7.09 -10.47
CA GLU A 24 7.16 -7.74 -9.95
C GLU A 24 6.44 -6.82 -8.96
N LEU A 25 5.10 -6.95 -8.89
CA LEU A 25 4.29 -6.19 -7.92
C LEU A 25 3.26 -7.07 -7.25
N GLN A 26 2.87 -6.68 -6.03
CA GLN A 26 1.69 -7.18 -5.35
C GLN A 26 0.87 -5.98 -4.89
N ILE A 27 -0.43 -6.01 -5.19
CA ILE A 27 -1.30 -4.83 -5.06
C ILE A 27 -2.60 -5.22 -4.37
N PRO A 28 -3.08 -4.42 -3.40
CA PRO A 28 -4.37 -4.68 -2.74
C PRO A 28 -5.53 -4.16 -3.60
N GLY A 29 -6.15 -5.04 -4.37
CA GLY A 29 -7.28 -4.72 -5.24
C GLY A 29 -8.63 -4.91 -4.56
N SER A 30 -9.69 -4.61 -5.29
CA SER A 30 -11.06 -4.70 -4.78
C SER A 30 -11.46 -6.11 -4.36
N GLU A 31 -10.90 -7.11 -5.01
CA GLU A 31 -11.22 -8.51 -4.73
C GLU A 31 -10.11 -9.24 -3.99
N GLY A 32 -9.16 -8.50 -3.45
CA GLY A 32 -8.03 -9.03 -2.72
C GLY A 32 -6.72 -8.68 -3.38
N TYR A 33 -5.65 -9.18 -2.81
CA TYR A 33 -4.31 -8.95 -3.36
C TYR A 33 -4.14 -9.70 -4.67
N PHE A 34 -3.49 -9.05 -5.62
CA PHE A 34 -3.13 -9.69 -6.88
C PHE A 34 -1.69 -9.35 -7.25
N GLY A 35 -1.05 -10.29 -7.94
CA GLY A 35 0.33 -10.13 -8.41
C GLY A 35 0.40 -9.71 -9.86
N VAL A 36 1.42 -8.92 -10.19
CA VAL A 36 1.66 -8.47 -11.56
C VAL A 36 3.09 -8.80 -11.95
N LEU A 37 3.24 -9.49 -13.07
CA LEU A 37 4.53 -9.74 -13.73
C LEU A 37 4.51 -9.07 -15.10
N PRO A 38 5.68 -8.85 -15.72
CA PRO A 38 5.71 -8.29 -17.07
C PRO A 38 4.84 -9.10 -18.03
N GLY A 39 4.08 -8.41 -18.86
CA GLY A 39 3.17 -9.06 -19.79
C GLY A 39 1.77 -9.33 -19.25
N HIS A 40 1.47 -8.90 -18.04
CA HIS A 40 0.15 -9.09 -17.43
C HIS A 40 -0.94 -8.49 -18.32
N ALA A 41 -2.07 -9.20 -18.42
CA ALA A 41 -3.21 -8.72 -19.18
C ALA A 41 -3.71 -7.38 -18.63
N PRO A 42 -4.24 -6.51 -19.48
CA PRO A 42 -4.78 -5.23 -19.01
C PRO A 42 -5.87 -5.42 -17.96
N LEU A 43 -5.80 -4.61 -16.90
CA LEU A 43 -6.73 -4.70 -15.78
C LEU A 43 -6.91 -3.31 -15.19
N PHE A 44 -8.14 -2.99 -14.81
CA PHE A 44 -8.45 -1.79 -14.03
C PHE A 44 -9.15 -2.24 -12.76
N SER A 45 -8.68 -1.76 -11.62
CA SER A 45 -9.22 -2.16 -10.31
C SER A 45 -9.23 -0.98 -9.34
N GLU A 46 -10.14 -1.04 -8.39
CA GLU A 46 -10.06 -0.16 -7.22
C GLU A 46 -8.88 -0.60 -6.38
N LEU A 47 -8.26 0.37 -5.72
CA LEU A 47 -7.21 0.15 -4.75
C LEU A 47 -7.81 0.23 -3.35
N LYS A 48 -7.56 -0.78 -2.53
CA LYS A 48 -8.04 -0.82 -1.15
C LYS A 48 -6.96 -0.36 -0.18
N VAL A 49 -7.27 -0.38 1.10
CA VAL A 49 -6.27 -0.18 2.16
C VAL A 49 -5.40 -1.43 2.21
N GLY A 50 -4.10 -1.26 2.10
CA GLY A 50 -3.21 -2.40 2.13
C GLY A 50 -1.76 -2.04 1.85
N GLU A 51 -0.99 -3.07 1.59
CA GLU A 51 0.43 -2.94 1.32
C GLU A 51 0.70 -3.19 -0.16
N VAL A 52 1.33 -2.23 -0.83
CA VAL A 52 1.90 -2.47 -2.15
C VAL A 52 3.33 -2.94 -1.95
N ALA A 53 3.68 -4.06 -2.56
CA ALA A 53 5.05 -4.55 -2.56
C ALA A 53 5.54 -4.63 -4.00
N TYR A 54 6.79 -4.19 -4.24
CA TYR A 54 7.38 -4.36 -5.55
C TYR A 54 8.83 -4.82 -5.42
N ARG A 55 9.26 -5.58 -6.41
CA ARG A 55 10.59 -6.15 -6.43
C ARG A 55 11.40 -5.59 -7.60
N ARG A 56 12.65 -5.31 -7.32
CA ARG A 56 13.60 -4.91 -8.32
C ARG A 56 14.89 -5.69 -8.08
N GLY A 57 15.17 -6.66 -8.94
CA GLY A 57 16.24 -7.62 -8.69
C GLY A 57 15.91 -8.44 -7.45
N ASP A 58 16.78 -8.41 -6.46
CA ASP A 58 16.58 -9.13 -5.19
C ASP A 58 15.94 -8.28 -4.11
N ARG A 59 15.63 -7.02 -4.43
CA ARG A 59 15.12 -6.07 -3.43
C ARG A 59 13.63 -5.89 -3.50
N TRP A 60 12.98 -6.08 -2.37
CA TRP A 60 11.57 -5.73 -2.19
C TRP A 60 11.44 -4.39 -1.52
N SER A 61 10.48 -3.61 -1.97
CA SER A 61 10.11 -2.33 -1.35
C SER A 61 8.63 -2.39 -1.02
N PHE A 62 8.24 -1.68 0.04
CA PHE A 62 6.89 -1.77 0.58
C PHE A 62 6.31 -0.38 0.84
N LEU A 63 5.02 -0.22 0.53
CA LEU A 63 4.29 1.01 0.79
C LEU A 63 2.96 0.70 1.45
N ALA A 64 2.54 1.57 2.38
CA ALA A 64 1.18 1.54 2.90
C ALA A 64 0.34 2.45 2.01
N VAL A 65 -0.72 1.92 1.42
CA VAL A 65 -1.61 2.68 0.53
C VAL A 65 -3.03 2.60 1.02
N ALA A 66 -3.83 3.57 0.63
CA ALA A 66 -5.25 3.58 0.96
C ALA A 66 -6.01 4.21 -0.20
N TRP A 67 -6.95 3.45 -0.71
CA TRP A 67 -7.95 3.83 -1.72
C TRP A 67 -7.40 4.49 -2.98
N GLY A 68 -8.12 4.32 -4.03
CA GLY A 68 -7.80 4.87 -5.33
C GLY A 68 -8.05 3.85 -6.42
N PHE A 69 -7.19 3.87 -7.43
CA PHE A 69 -7.35 3.02 -8.61
C PHE A 69 -6.02 2.52 -9.10
N VAL A 70 -6.07 1.36 -9.75
CA VAL A 70 -4.90 0.73 -10.37
C VAL A 70 -5.21 0.43 -11.82
N GLU A 71 -4.32 0.88 -12.71
CA GLU A 71 -4.36 0.53 -14.11
C GLU A 71 -3.16 -0.34 -14.44
N VAL A 72 -3.41 -1.55 -14.94
CA VAL A 72 -2.36 -2.49 -15.31
C VAL A 72 -2.34 -2.64 -16.83
N GLN A 73 -1.15 -2.49 -17.39
CA GLN A 73 -0.85 -2.76 -18.80
C GLN A 73 0.31 -3.75 -18.87
N PRO A 74 0.57 -4.40 -20.00
CA PRO A 74 1.64 -5.41 -20.05
C PRO A 74 3.03 -4.91 -19.62
N ASN A 75 3.32 -3.62 -19.84
CA ASN A 75 4.62 -3.04 -19.49
C ASN A 75 4.53 -1.82 -18.59
N HIS A 76 3.35 -1.54 -18.04
CA HIS A 76 3.13 -0.33 -17.23
C HIS A 76 2.07 -0.58 -16.19
N VAL A 77 2.32 -0.13 -14.96
CA VAL A 77 1.33 -0.11 -13.89
C VAL A 77 1.27 1.29 -13.31
N ARG A 78 0.08 1.83 -13.25
CA ARG A 78 -0.15 3.15 -12.66
C ARG A 78 -1.09 3.00 -11.47
N ILE A 79 -0.65 3.47 -10.32
CA ILE A 79 -1.44 3.46 -9.09
C ILE A 79 -1.72 4.91 -8.69
N LEU A 80 -3.00 5.26 -8.62
CA LEU A 80 -3.46 6.56 -8.15
C LEU A 80 -4.06 6.34 -6.77
N ALA A 81 -3.32 6.68 -5.74
CA ALA A 81 -3.73 6.44 -4.35
C ALA A 81 -4.09 7.74 -3.65
N GLU A 82 -5.08 7.69 -2.76
CA GLU A 82 -5.37 8.84 -1.90
C GLU A 82 -4.20 9.09 -0.97
N THR A 83 -3.65 8.02 -0.37
CA THR A 83 -2.45 8.09 0.44
C THR A 83 -1.51 6.96 0.08
N ALA A 84 -0.22 7.26 0.09
CA ALA A 84 0.83 6.28 -0.14
C ALA A 84 2.07 6.72 0.64
N GLU A 85 2.57 5.84 1.49
CA GLU A 85 3.75 6.12 2.30
C GLU A 85 4.75 4.98 2.16
N ARG A 86 6.00 5.32 1.87
CA ARG A 86 7.08 4.33 1.88
C ARG A 86 7.35 3.89 3.32
N ALA A 87 7.85 2.68 3.47
CA ALA A 87 8.11 2.11 4.79
C ALA A 87 8.91 3.05 5.69
N HIS A 88 9.98 3.65 5.17
CA HIS A 88 10.84 4.51 5.98
C HIS A 88 10.25 5.89 6.30
N GLU A 89 9.16 6.26 5.63
CA GLU A 89 8.48 7.54 5.88
C GLU A 89 7.44 7.45 6.99
N ILE A 90 7.05 6.23 7.37
CA ILE A 90 5.97 6.02 8.34
C ILE A 90 6.50 6.21 9.76
N ASP A 91 5.80 7.06 10.52
CA ASP A 91 6.05 7.23 11.95
C ASP A 91 5.37 6.09 12.70
N LEU A 92 6.16 5.11 13.12
CA LEU A 92 5.66 3.90 13.77
C LEU A 92 4.92 4.21 15.07
N ASP A 93 5.48 5.08 15.91
CA ASP A 93 4.86 5.42 17.18
C ASP A 93 3.48 6.06 16.98
N ARG A 94 3.37 6.94 15.99
CA ARG A 94 2.11 7.58 15.65
C ARG A 94 1.09 6.57 15.15
N ALA A 95 1.54 5.61 14.33
CA ALA A 95 0.66 4.54 13.83
C ALA A 95 0.18 3.66 14.97
N MET A 96 1.03 3.36 15.94
CA MET A 96 0.66 2.57 17.12
C MET A 96 -0.35 3.31 18.00
N ARG A 97 -0.19 4.61 18.16
CA ARG A 97 -1.17 5.42 18.89
C ARG A 97 -2.52 5.48 18.16
N ALA A 98 -2.50 5.57 16.83
CA ALA A 98 -3.73 5.55 16.04
C ALA A 98 -4.46 4.21 16.18
N LYS A 99 -3.70 3.11 16.18
CA LYS A 99 -4.26 1.78 16.44
C LYS A 99 -4.95 1.71 17.79
N GLN A 100 -4.28 2.17 18.83
CA GLN A 100 -4.82 2.15 20.18
C GLN A 100 -6.12 2.97 20.28
N ARG A 101 -6.14 4.16 19.70
CA ARG A 101 -7.35 5.00 19.71
C ARG A 101 -8.52 4.31 19.02
N ALA A 102 -8.27 3.65 17.89
CA ALA A 102 -9.33 2.95 17.17
C ALA A 102 -9.85 1.76 17.97
N GLU A 103 -8.95 1.00 18.58
CA GLU A 103 -9.32 -0.15 19.43
C GLU A 103 -10.16 0.31 20.63
N GLU A 104 -9.78 1.39 21.27
CA GLU A 104 -10.51 1.94 22.41
C GLU A 104 -11.93 2.37 22.04
N ARG A 105 -12.10 2.98 20.87
CA ARG A 105 -13.42 3.37 20.39
C ARG A 105 -14.31 2.15 20.16
N ILE A 106 -13.76 1.11 19.58
CA ILE A 106 -14.48 -0.13 19.31
C ILE A 106 -14.88 -0.81 20.61
N GLU A 107 -13.96 -0.89 21.57
CA GLU A 107 -14.23 -1.52 22.88
C GLU A 107 -15.24 -0.75 23.71
N ARG A 108 -15.12 0.57 23.73
CA ARG A 108 -16.03 1.42 24.51
C ARG A 108 -17.46 1.29 24.00
N GLY A 109 -17.63 1.24 22.70
CA GLY A 109 -18.95 1.12 22.08
C GLY A 109 -19.84 2.31 22.39
N GLY A 110 -21.11 2.12 22.12
CA GLY A 110 -22.14 3.12 22.40
C GLY A 110 -22.73 3.69 21.13
N GLU A 111 -23.83 4.43 21.28
CA GLU A 111 -24.57 4.99 20.16
C GLU A 111 -23.80 6.07 19.41
N ASP A 112 -22.89 6.72 20.10
CA ASP A 112 -22.10 7.81 19.52
C ASP A 112 -20.90 7.34 18.71
N VAL A 113 -20.63 6.03 18.69
CA VAL A 113 -19.46 5.48 17.99
C VAL A 113 -19.85 5.08 16.58
N ASP A 114 -19.12 5.63 15.61
CA ASP A 114 -19.21 5.19 14.22
C ASP A 114 -18.25 4.00 14.06
N TYR A 115 -18.78 2.79 14.18
CA TYR A 115 -17.98 1.56 14.10
C TYR A 115 -17.31 1.39 12.75
N GLY A 116 -18.01 1.70 11.67
CA GLY A 116 -17.42 1.60 10.34
C GLY A 116 -16.17 2.45 10.21
N ARG A 117 -16.24 3.65 10.70
CA ARG A 117 -15.13 4.60 10.67
C ARG A 117 -13.97 4.15 11.57
N ALA A 118 -14.30 3.62 12.74
CA ALA A 118 -13.31 3.12 13.68
C ALA A 118 -12.58 1.88 13.11
N LEU A 119 -13.31 0.99 12.43
CA LEU A 119 -12.72 -0.18 11.80
C LEU A 119 -11.78 0.19 10.66
N VAL A 120 -12.15 1.17 9.85
CA VAL A 120 -11.29 1.68 8.78
C VAL A 120 -10.01 2.29 9.35
N ALA A 121 -10.16 3.09 10.43
CA ALA A 121 -9.01 3.69 11.10
C ALA A 121 -8.07 2.63 11.65
N LEU A 122 -8.62 1.55 12.22
CA LEU A 122 -7.83 0.44 12.72
C LEU A 122 -7.09 -0.27 11.58
N GLU A 123 -7.78 -0.55 10.48
CA GLU A 123 -7.17 -1.21 9.32
C GLU A 123 -6.00 -0.41 8.77
N ARG A 124 -6.17 0.90 8.62
CA ARG A 124 -5.10 1.77 8.15
C ARG A 124 -3.90 1.77 9.08
N ALA A 125 -4.16 1.84 10.40
CA ALA A 125 -3.09 1.83 11.38
C ALA A 125 -2.32 0.51 11.35
N LEU A 126 -3.03 -0.62 11.23
CA LEU A 126 -2.39 -1.93 11.18
C LEU A 126 -1.49 -2.08 9.95
N ILE A 127 -1.95 -1.60 8.79
CA ILE A 127 -1.14 -1.65 7.57
C ILE A 127 0.10 -0.76 7.71
N ARG A 128 -0.04 0.43 8.26
CA ARG A 128 1.11 1.33 8.46
C ARG A 128 2.15 0.70 9.39
N ILE A 129 1.70 0.08 10.47
CA ILE A 129 2.59 -0.63 11.40
C ILE A 129 3.31 -1.77 10.68
N GLN A 130 2.57 -2.58 9.94
CA GLN A 130 3.14 -3.71 9.21
C GLN A 130 4.22 -3.26 8.23
N VAL A 131 3.95 -2.22 7.47
CA VAL A 131 4.87 -1.68 6.47
C VAL A 131 6.08 -1.03 7.13
N ALA A 132 5.86 -0.22 8.17
CA ALA A 132 6.96 0.45 8.87
C ALA A 132 7.96 -0.55 9.45
N ARG A 133 7.48 -1.67 9.97
CA ARG A 133 8.34 -2.72 10.54
C ARG A 133 9.21 -3.39 9.48
N LYS A 134 8.76 -3.43 8.24
CA LYS A 134 9.53 -3.98 7.13
C LYS A 134 10.74 -3.12 6.76
N ALA A 135 10.65 -1.81 6.96
CA ALA A 135 11.79 -0.94 6.74
C ALA A 135 12.95 -1.30 7.66
N HIS A 136 12.66 -1.55 8.93
CA HIS A 136 13.68 -1.97 9.91
C HIS A 136 14.25 -3.33 9.55
N HIS A 137 13.41 -4.26 9.15
CA HIS A 137 13.83 -5.60 8.77
C HIS A 137 14.74 -5.57 7.54
N THR A 138 14.39 -4.77 6.55
CA THR A 138 15.19 -4.63 5.32
C THR A 138 16.55 -4.00 5.64
N ALA A 139 16.61 -3.05 6.55
CA ALA A 139 17.86 -2.38 6.93
C ALA A 139 18.82 -3.32 7.63
N SER A 140 18.32 -4.37 8.29
CA SER A 140 19.16 -5.32 9.02
C SER A 140 19.64 -6.48 8.15
N ALA A 141 19.16 -6.57 6.94
CA ALA A 141 19.56 -7.63 5.99
C ALA A 141 20.80 -7.21 5.15
#